data_82abccae6e85a204011bde08f0cd1b05
#
_entry.id   82abccae6e85a204011bde08f0cd1b05
#
_cell.length_a   1.000
_cell.length_b   1.000
_cell.length_c   1.000
_cell.angle_alpha   90.00
_cell.angle_beta   90.00
_cell.angle_gamma   90.00
#
_symmetry.space_group_name_H-M   'P 1'
#
loop_
_entity.id
_entity.type
_entity.pdbx_description
1 polymer ?
#
loop_
_entity_poly.entity_id
_entity_poly.type
_entity_poly.pdbx_seq_one_letter_code
_entity_poly.pdbx_strand_id
1 'polypeptide(L)'
;MKILVTGGGGFLGQALCRGLRARGHEVASFNRGHYPELDAIGVAQLRGDLADRDAVIAAADGCEAVFHNAAKAGAWGPCEDYHRANVLGTRHVLDACRTHRIGRLVYTSTPSVTHRATHPVEGLGADEVPYGEGFKAPYATTKTIAEKEVLAANDAALATVALRPRLIWGPGDNQLLPRLAERARTGRLRLVGDGHNLVDTTYIDNAAQAHFDAFDALAPGAACAGSAYFISNGDPRTMRETINALLAAVGAPTVDRTVPFGLAYAIGAACEALWGVLPLKGEPPLTRFLAEQLVTPHWYDMGPARRDFGYVPPVGFDEGLARLREAWHPTP
;
A
#
# COMPACT_ATOMS: atom_id res chain seq x y z
N MET A 1 5.86 18.14 -16.89
CA MET A 1 6.31 18.33 -15.50
C MET A 1 7.34 17.27 -15.18
N LYS A 2 8.33 17.59 -14.35
CA LYS A 2 9.24 16.61 -13.76
C LYS A 2 8.68 16.15 -12.41
N ILE A 3 8.54 14.83 -12.23
CA ILE A 3 7.88 14.23 -11.05
C ILE A 3 8.82 13.20 -10.43
N LEU A 4 9.01 13.30 -9.11
CA LEU A 4 9.75 12.30 -8.34
C LEU A 4 8.77 11.22 -7.82
N VAL A 5 9.08 9.95 -8.07
CA VAL A 5 8.39 8.81 -7.48
C VAL A 5 9.35 8.09 -6.55
N THR A 6 9.14 8.19 -5.24
CA THR A 6 9.91 7.37 -4.31
C THR A 6 9.37 5.95 -4.32
N GLY A 7 10.25 4.96 -4.34
CA GLY A 7 9.85 3.55 -4.42
C GLY A 7 9.26 3.13 -5.78
N GLY A 8 9.65 3.81 -6.87
CA GLY A 8 9.17 3.50 -8.21
C GLY A 8 9.48 2.08 -8.68
N GLY A 9 10.48 1.40 -8.11
CA GLY A 9 10.77 -0.01 -8.39
C GLY A 9 9.84 -1.02 -7.71
N GLY A 10 9.00 -0.60 -6.77
CA GLY A 10 8.00 -1.44 -6.13
C GLY A 10 6.78 -1.70 -7.02
N PHE A 11 5.90 -2.61 -6.60
CA PHE A 11 4.72 -3.04 -7.36
C PHE A 11 3.83 -1.86 -7.80
N LEU A 12 3.32 -1.08 -6.84
CA LEU A 12 2.55 0.13 -7.17
C LEU A 12 3.44 1.21 -7.81
N GLY A 13 4.69 1.35 -7.36
CA GLY A 13 5.61 2.34 -7.89
C GLY A 13 5.86 2.21 -9.39
N GLN A 14 6.01 0.99 -9.90
CA GLN A 14 6.14 0.73 -11.33
C GLN A 14 4.88 1.11 -12.11
N ALA A 15 3.70 0.85 -11.57
CA ALA A 15 2.43 1.26 -12.18
C ALA A 15 2.31 2.80 -12.22
N LEU A 16 2.70 3.48 -11.14
CA LEU A 16 2.76 4.95 -11.09
C LEU A 16 3.75 5.50 -12.12
N CYS A 17 4.96 4.96 -12.19
CA CYS A 17 5.97 5.41 -13.16
C CYS A 17 5.47 5.22 -14.60
N ARG A 18 4.91 4.06 -14.94
CA ARG A 18 4.33 3.81 -16.28
C ARG A 18 3.24 4.81 -16.63
N GLY A 19 2.28 4.99 -15.72
CA GLY A 19 1.14 5.88 -15.96
C GLY A 19 1.55 7.35 -16.08
N LEU A 20 2.48 7.83 -15.28
CA LEU A 20 3.02 9.19 -15.37
C LEU A 20 3.79 9.41 -16.68
N ARG A 21 4.61 8.44 -17.11
CA ARG A 21 5.28 8.48 -18.40
C ARG A 21 4.31 8.52 -19.58
N ALA A 22 3.27 7.67 -19.54
CA ALA A 22 2.22 7.65 -20.56
C ALA A 22 1.43 8.97 -20.64
N ARG A 23 1.34 9.70 -19.54
CA ARG A 23 0.75 11.06 -19.45
C ARG A 23 1.69 12.18 -19.90
N GLY A 24 2.90 11.84 -20.38
CA GLY A 24 3.88 12.79 -20.92
C GLY A 24 4.73 13.51 -19.87
N HIS A 25 4.76 13.02 -18.64
CA HIS A 25 5.61 13.58 -17.60
C HIS A 25 7.06 13.06 -17.71
N GLU A 26 8.02 13.87 -17.31
CA GLU A 26 9.36 13.42 -16.99
C GLU A 26 9.33 12.79 -15.60
N VAL A 27 9.78 11.54 -15.47
CA VAL A 27 9.71 10.80 -14.22
C VAL A 27 11.09 10.41 -13.74
N ALA A 28 11.42 10.77 -12.52
CA ALA A 28 12.56 10.28 -11.76
C ALA A 28 12.06 9.32 -10.66
N SER A 29 12.76 8.20 -10.47
CA SER A 29 12.46 7.23 -9.42
C SER A 29 13.61 7.16 -8.43
N PHE A 30 13.31 7.31 -7.11
CA PHE A 30 14.31 7.20 -6.04
C PHE A 30 14.15 5.87 -5.31
N ASN A 31 15.18 5.01 -5.39
CA ASN A 31 15.15 3.64 -4.90
C ASN A 31 16.51 3.22 -4.35
N ARG A 32 16.55 2.17 -3.52
CA ARG A 32 17.80 1.53 -3.09
C ARG A 32 18.41 0.65 -4.18
N GLY A 33 17.58 -0.01 -4.97
CA GLY A 33 17.98 -0.89 -6.08
C GLY A 33 17.88 -0.21 -7.44
N HIS A 34 18.30 -0.94 -8.46
CA HIS A 34 18.11 -0.61 -9.88
C HIS A 34 17.11 -1.60 -10.48
N TYR A 35 16.22 -1.10 -11.35
CA TYR A 35 15.08 -1.84 -11.89
C TYR A 35 15.05 -1.68 -13.41
N PRO A 36 15.47 -2.69 -14.19
CA PRO A 36 15.53 -2.62 -15.67
C PRO A 36 14.18 -2.25 -16.32
N GLU A 37 13.07 -2.59 -15.67
CA GLU A 37 11.71 -2.27 -16.13
C GLU A 37 11.45 -0.75 -16.18
N LEU A 38 12.10 0.00 -15.30
CA LEU A 38 12.01 1.46 -15.27
C LEU A 38 12.86 2.09 -16.38
N ASP A 39 14.01 1.51 -16.71
CA ASP A 39 14.86 1.97 -17.83
C ASP A 39 14.10 1.79 -19.16
N ALA A 40 13.43 0.65 -19.33
CA ALA A 40 12.68 0.32 -20.55
C ALA A 40 11.58 1.35 -20.87
N ILE A 41 11.07 2.07 -19.88
CA ILE A 41 10.06 3.12 -20.03
C ILE A 41 10.64 4.55 -19.91
N GLY A 42 11.96 4.69 -19.88
CA GLY A 42 12.64 5.97 -19.83
C GLY A 42 12.47 6.75 -18.52
N VAL A 43 12.41 6.04 -17.39
CA VAL A 43 12.41 6.64 -16.04
C VAL A 43 13.83 6.80 -15.56
N ALA A 44 14.22 8.02 -15.17
CA ALA A 44 15.51 8.28 -14.55
C ALA A 44 15.58 7.63 -13.18
N GLN A 45 16.59 6.79 -12.93
CA GLN A 45 16.74 6.08 -11.67
C GLN A 45 17.83 6.71 -10.79
N LEU A 46 17.42 7.22 -9.64
CA LEU A 46 18.28 7.81 -8.62
C LEU A 46 18.40 6.82 -7.46
N ARG A 47 19.63 6.39 -7.16
CA ARG A 47 19.86 5.39 -6.09
C ARG A 47 20.17 6.08 -4.77
N GLY A 48 19.48 5.66 -3.72
CA GLY A 48 19.71 6.15 -2.37
C GLY A 48 18.78 5.50 -1.33
N ASP A 49 19.04 5.80 -0.08
CA ASP A 49 18.18 5.44 1.06
C ASP A 49 17.36 6.66 1.47
N LEU A 50 16.07 6.49 1.71
CA LEU A 50 15.21 7.55 2.24
C LEU A 50 15.68 8.09 3.61
N ALA A 51 16.45 7.31 4.35
CA ALA A 51 17.07 7.74 5.60
C ALA A 51 18.26 8.71 5.40
N ASP A 52 18.73 8.88 4.17
CA ASP A 52 19.74 9.86 3.80
C ASP A 52 19.05 11.14 3.31
N ARG A 53 19.01 12.16 4.17
CA ARG A 53 18.32 13.42 3.90
C ARG A 53 18.88 14.13 2.66
N ASP A 54 20.19 14.19 2.55
CA ASP A 54 20.83 14.95 1.48
C ASP A 54 20.63 14.26 0.12
N ALA A 55 20.65 12.93 0.09
CA ALA A 55 20.33 12.15 -1.10
C ALA A 55 18.87 12.36 -1.54
N VAL A 56 17.91 12.44 -0.61
CA VAL A 56 16.49 12.71 -0.93
C VAL A 56 16.32 14.12 -1.48
N ILE A 57 16.95 15.12 -0.85
CA ILE A 57 16.90 16.52 -1.32
C ILE A 57 17.50 16.61 -2.74
N ALA A 58 18.67 16.02 -2.97
CA ALA A 58 19.29 16.02 -4.28
C ALA A 58 18.43 15.31 -5.36
N ALA A 59 17.75 14.22 -4.98
CA ALA A 59 16.86 13.50 -5.90
C ALA A 59 15.62 14.31 -6.32
N ALA A 60 15.19 15.24 -5.50
CA ALA A 60 14.00 16.07 -5.76
C ALA A 60 14.34 17.35 -6.56
N ASP A 61 15.61 17.57 -6.92
CA ASP A 61 16.01 18.78 -7.64
C ASP A 61 15.32 18.92 -9.00
N GLY A 62 14.75 20.09 -9.23
CA GLY A 62 13.99 20.43 -10.43
C GLY A 62 12.64 19.71 -10.55
N CYS A 63 12.20 18.96 -9.54
CA CYS A 63 10.87 18.33 -9.54
C CYS A 63 9.78 19.35 -9.16
N GLU A 64 8.60 19.18 -9.75
CA GLU A 64 7.42 20.02 -9.52
C GLU A 64 6.36 19.31 -8.64
N ALA A 65 6.47 17.97 -8.53
CA ALA A 65 5.60 17.15 -7.70
C ALA A 65 6.31 15.89 -7.20
N VAL A 66 5.80 15.31 -6.11
CA VAL A 66 6.29 14.04 -5.55
C VAL A 66 5.12 13.06 -5.37
N PHE A 67 5.33 11.82 -5.83
CA PHE A 67 4.57 10.65 -5.42
C PHE A 67 5.40 9.88 -4.40
N HIS A 68 5.03 10.02 -3.13
CA HIS A 68 5.76 9.35 -2.05
C HIS A 68 5.14 7.98 -1.76
N ASN A 69 5.60 6.97 -2.51
CA ASN A 69 5.12 5.60 -2.43
C ASN A 69 6.05 4.65 -1.65
N ALA A 70 7.32 5.03 -1.47
CA ALA A 70 8.26 4.18 -0.77
C ALA A 70 7.90 4.00 0.71
N ALA A 71 7.88 2.75 1.16
CA ALA A 71 7.74 2.39 2.56
C ALA A 71 8.37 1.01 2.83
N LYS A 72 8.83 0.77 4.05
CA LYS A 72 9.05 -0.58 4.54
C LYS A 72 7.70 -1.15 4.97
N ALA A 73 7.21 -2.13 4.20
CA ALA A 73 6.00 -2.88 4.53
C ALA A 73 6.36 -4.16 5.29
N GLY A 74 5.35 -4.82 5.89
CA GLY A 74 5.49 -6.07 6.62
C GLY A 74 4.83 -6.02 8.00
N ALA A 75 4.61 -7.20 8.57
CA ALA A 75 3.96 -7.34 9.88
C ALA A 75 4.96 -7.56 11.03
N TRP A 76 6.27 -7.69 10.71
CA TRP A 76 7.29 -8.08 11.67
C TRP A 76 8.66 -7.46 11.35
N GLY A 77 9.44 -7.21 12.39
CA GLY A 77 10.82 -6.74 12.31
C GLY A 77 11.14 -5.64 13.31
N PRO A 78 12.41 -5.19 13.37
CA PRO A 78 12.83 -4.12 14.28
C PRO A 78 12.06 -2.82 14.02
N CYS A 79 11.49 -2.25 15.08
CA CYS A 79 10.75 -0.98 14.99
C CYS A 79 11.60 0.16 14.39
N GLU A 80 12.89 0.17 14.70
CA GLU A 80 13.82 1.18 14.20
C GLU A 80 13.93 1.18 12.68
N ASP A 81 13.94 0.00 12.04
CA ASP A 81 13.99 -0.08 10.58
C ASP A 81 12.73 0.52 9.92
N TYR A 82 11.56 0.30 10.55
CA TYR A 82 10.30 0.89 10.07
C TYR A 82 10.27 2.40 10.31
N HIS A 83 10.72 2.84 11.48
CA HIS A 83 10.81 4.26 11.81
C HIS A 83 11.76 4.99 10.84
N ARG A 84 12.92 4.43 10.62
CA ARG A 84 13.92 4.98 9.71
C ARG A 84 13.38 5.10 8.27
N ALA A 85 12.75 4.06 7.75
CA ALA A 85 12.23 4.08 6.38
C ALA A 85 10.95 4.91 6.23
N ASN A 86 9.99 4.75 7.15
CA ASN A 86 8.63 5.29 6.98
C ASN A 86 8.46 6.68 7.60
N VAL A 87 9.11 6.95 8.72
CA VAL A 87 8.97 8.24 9.41
C VAL A 87 10.08 9.21 8.99
N LEU A 88 11.35 8.85 9.22
CA LEU A 88 12.45 9.74 8.83
C LEU A 88 12.48 9.93 7.31
N GLY A 89 12.27 8.86 6.53
CA GLY A 89 12.18 8.97 5.08
C GLY A 89 11.08 9.93 4.61
N THR A 90 9.90 9.91 5.24
CA THR A 90 8.80 10.84 4.92
C THR A 90 9.17 12.28 5.31
N ARG A 91 9.80 12.50 6.46
CA ARG A 91 10.29 13.82 6.86
C ARG A 91 11.31 14.39 5.87
N HIS A 92 12.23 13.56 5.38
CA HIS A 92 13.21 13.99 4.37
C HIS A 92 12.55 14.33 3.02
N VAL A 93 11.49 13.62 2.65
CA VAL A 93 10.69 13.98 1.46
C VAL A 93 9.96 15.32 1.66
N LEU A 94 9.39 15.56 2.84
CA LEU A 94 8.79 16.85 3.17
C LEU A 94 9.83 17.98 3.15
N ASP A 95 11.02 17.75 3.73
CA ASP A 95 12.15 18.69 3.66
C ASP A 95 12.54 18.99 2.21
N ALA A 96 12.62 17.98 1.35
CA ALA A 96 12.93 18.14 -0.07
C ALA A 96 11.86 18.97 -0.79
N CYS A 97 10.56 18.72 -0.50
CA CYS A 97 9.48 19.55 -1.03
C CYS A 97 9.64 21.02 -0.63
N ARG A 98 9.96 21.29 0.61
CA ARG A 98 10.19 22.66 1.09
C ARG A 98 11.42 23.31 0.47
N THR A 99 12.53 22.57 0.39
CA THR A 99 13.79 23.06 -0.16
C THR A 99 13.65 23.47 -1.63
N HIS A 100 12.97 22.64 -2.43
CA HIS A 100 12.79 22.88 -3.86
C HIS A 100 11.48 23.57 -4.22
N ARG A 101 10.66 23.98 -3.24
CA ARG A 101 9.35 24.62 -3.44
C ARG A 101 8.43 23.77 -4.30
N ILE A 102 8.42 22.46 -4.06
CA ILE A 102 7.53 21.52 -4.73
C ILE A 102 6.13 21.73 -4.19
N GLY A 103 5.18 22.01 -5.09
CA GLY A 103 3.82 22.43 -4.71
C GLY A 103 2.85 21.29 -4.43
N ARG A 104 3.15 20.03 -4.81
CA ARG A 104 2.22 18.90 -4.70
C ARG A 104 2.89 17.62 -4.22
N LEU A 105 2.28 16.96 -3.23
CA LEU A 105 2.72 15.69 -2.69
C LEU A 105 1.53 14.71 -2.59
N VAL A 106 1.56 13.62 -3.35
CA VAL A 106 0.66 12.49 -3.22
C VAL A 106 1.35 11.39 -2.40
N TYR A 107 0.77 11.04 -1.26
CA TYR A 107 1.32 10.07 -0.34
C TYR A 107 0.55 8.75 -0.36
N THR A 108 1.23 7.66 -0.61
CA THR A 108 0.66 6.32 -0.49
C THR A 108 0.67 5.89 0.97
N SER A 109 -0.48 5.93 1.60
CA SER A 109 -0.70 5.44 2.96
C SER A 109 -1.28 4.02 2.96
N THR A 110 -2.04 3.65 3.98
CA THR A 110 -2.63 2.32 4.15
C THR A 110 -3.82 2.37 5.11
N PRO A 111 -4.87 1.55 4.94
CA PRO A 111 -5.92 1.42 5.94
C PRO A 111 -5.42 0.91 7.30
N SER A 112 -4.23 0.31 7.36
CA SER A 112 -3.65 -0.14 8.64
C SER A 112 -3.46 0.98 9.68
N VAL A 113 -3.46 2.25 9.25
CA VAL A 113 -3.39 3.42 10.15
C VAL A 113 -4.65 3.58 11.01
N THR A 114 -5.77 2.97 10.61
CA THR A 114 -7.04 2.96 11.35
C THR A 114 -7.31 1.64 12.07
N HIS A 115 -6.35 0.70 12.05
CA HIS A 115 -6.53 -0.63 12.62
C HIS A 115 -6.71 -0.58 14.14
N ARG A 116 -7.78 -1.19 14.63
CA ARG A 116 -8.12 -1.29 16.06
C ARG A 116 -8.54 -2.73 16.40
N ALA A 117 -7.56 -3.61 16.52
CA ALA A 117 -7.78 -5.04 16.78
C ALA A 117 -8.84 -5.65 15.83
N THR A 118 -9.94 -6.17 16.36
CA THR A 118 -11.04 -6.77 15.58
C THR A 118 -12.23 -5.82 15.35
N HIS A 119 -12.04 -4.50 15.48
CA HIS A 119 -13.10 -3.55 15.16
C HIS A 119 -13.26 -3.43 13.64
N PRO A 120 -14.44 -3.71 13.09
CA PRO A 120 -14.66 -3.64 11.65
C PRO A 120 -14.69 -2.19 11.16
N VAL A 121 -14.36 -2.02 9.88
CA VAL A 121 -14.62 -0.79 9.12
C VAL A 121 -15.50 -1.17 7.95
N GLU A 122 -16.77 -0.80 8.00
CA GLU A 122 -17.80 -1.26 7.06
C GLU A 122 -18.54 -0.07 6.47
N GLY A 123 -18.19 0.26 5.22
CA GLY A 123 -18.85 1.34 4.46
C GLY A 123 -18.59 2.75 5.00
N LEU A 124 -17.49 2.96 5.72
CA LEU A 124 -17.13 4.26 6.29
C LEU A 124 -16.09 4.98 5.44
N GLY A 125 -16.17 6.30 5.38
CA GLY A 125 -15.17 7.18 4.80
C GLY A 125 -13.92 7.34 5.68
N ALA A 126 -12.85 7.85 5.12
CA ALA A 126 -11.59 8.00 5.86
C ALA A 126 -11.65 9.07 6.97
N ASP A 127 -12.56 10.01 6.87
CA ASP A 127 -12.88 11.06 7.85
C ASP A 127 -13.76 10.58 9.01
N GLU A 128 -14.48 9.47 8.81
CA GLU A 128 -15.35 8.86 9.81
C GLU A 128 -14.60 7.85 10.70
N VAL A 129 -13.44 7.36 10.24
CA VAL A 129 -12.67 6.32 10.94
C VAL A 129 -11.46 6.93 11.63
N PRO A 130 -11.41 6.96 12.98
CA PRO A 130 -10.27 7.49 13.71
C PRO A 130 -9.01 6.65 13.48
N TYR A 131 -7.86 7.28 13.68
CA TYR A 131 -6.61 6.52 13.75
C TYR A 131 -6.67 5.43 14.80
N GLY A 132 -6.05 4.30 14.49
CA GLY A 132 -5.93 3.19 15.42
C GLY A 132 -4.98 3.50 16.57
N GLU A 133 -5.07 2.67 17.60
CA GLU A 133 -4.24 2.74 18.80
C GLU A 133 -3.75 1.35 19.19
N GLY A 134 -2.65 1.28 19.95
CA GLY A 134 -2.13 0.00 20.46
C GLY A 134 -1.67 -0.96 19.36
N PHE A 135 -1.11 -0.45 18.28
CA PHE A 135 -0.66 -1.24 17.16
C PHE A 135 0.33 -2.34 17.57
N LYS A 136 0.10 -3.56 17.09
CA LYS A 136 1.00 -4.71 17.29
C LYS A 136 2.07 -4.83 16.20
N ALA A 137 1.91 -4.09 15.11
CA ALA A 137 2.86 -4.09 13.99
C ALA A 137 3.54 -2.72 13.86
N PRO A 138 4.89 -2.67 13.79
CA PRO A 138 5.63 -1.43 13.60
C PRO A 138 5.22 -0.67 12.33
N TYR A 139 4.79 -1.41 11.30
CA TYR A 139 4.28 -0.83 10.06
C TYR A 139 3.11 0.13 10.30
N ALA A 140 2.06 -0.32 10.98
CA ALA A 140 0.88 0.50 11.25
C ALA A 140 1.23 1.75 12.06
N THR A 141 2.05 1.58 13.11
CA THR A 141 2.54 2.69 13.94
C THR A 141 3.26 3.75 13.11
N THR A 142 4.24 3.32 12.31
CA THR A 142 5.09 4.26 11.55
C THR A 142 4.36 4.90 10.39
N LYS A 143 3.45 4.19 9.72
CA LYS A 143 2.59 4.75 8.67
C LYS A 143 1.60 5.77 9.23
N THR A 144 1.09 5.56 10.46
CA THR A 144 0.22 6.53 11.15
C THR A 144 0.96 7.84 11.45
N ILE A 145 2.20 7.75 11.96
CA ILE A 145 3.02 8.94 12.22
C ILE A 145 3.28 9.68 10.91
N ALA A 146 3.75 8.97 9.89
CA ALA A 146 4.08 9.56 8.60
C ALA A 146 2.88 10.22 7.92
N GLU A 147 1.70 9.58 7.93
CA GLU A 147 0.49 10.16 7.35
C GLU A 147 0.08 11.44 8.08
N LYS A 148 0.08 11.44 9.41
CA LYS A 148 -0.21 12.65 10.20
C LYS A 148 0.75 13.80 9.87
N GLU A 149 2.03 13.51 9.71
CA GLU A 149 3.03 14.53 9.35
C GLU A 149 2.83 15.05 7.91
N VAL A 150 2.49 14.18 6.96
CA VAL A 150 2.16 14.58 5.58
C VAL A 150 0.92 15.49 5.54
N LEU A 151 -0.15 15.11 6.23
CA LEU A 151 -1.37 15.92 6.26
C LEU A 151 -1.18 17.25 7.01
N ALA A 152 -0.39 17.24 8.08
CA ALA A 152 -0.04 18.47 8.80
C ALA A 152 0.88 19.42 8.01
N ALA A 153 1.60 18.90 7.01
CA ALA A 153 2.44 19.72 6.14
C ALA A 153 1.66 20.44 5.03
N ASN A 154 0.35 20.18 4.91
CA ASN A 154 -0.51 20.83 3.91
C ASN A 154 -0.68 22.33 4.22
N ASP A 155 -0.31 23.18 3.26
CA ASP A 155 -0.48 24.63 3.37
C ASP A 155 -0.54 25.28 1.97
N ALA A 156 -0.47 26.60 1.92
CA ALA A 156 -0.51 27.37 0.66
C ALA A 156 0.69 27.11 -0.27
N ALA A 157 1.81 26.60 0.23
CA ALA A 157 3.02 26.35 -0.54
C ALA A 157 3.18 24.86 -0.94
N LEU A 158 2.55 23.95 -0.20
CA LEU A 158 2.61 22.50 -0.44
C LEU A 158 1.23 21.88 -0.20
N ALA A 159 0.53 21.53 -1.26
CA ALA A 159 -0.69 20.74 -1.17
C ALA A 159 -0.35 19.25 -1.02
N THR A 160 -0.94 18.59 -0.02
CA THR A 160 -0.71 17.16 0.25
C THR A 160 -2.03 16.38 0.24
N VAL A 161 -1.97 15.12 -0.16
CA VAL A 161 -3.09 14.17 -0.05
C VAL A 161 -2.56 12.80 0.32
N ALA A 162 -3.28 12.06 1.17
CA ALA A 162 -2.92 10.71 1.56
C ALA A 162 -3.95 9.71 1.02
N LEU A 163 -3.49 8.70 0.28
CA LEU A 163 -4.33 7.62 -0.22
C LEU A 163 -4.06 6.33 0.54
N ARG A 164 -5.11 5.65 0.97
CA ARG A 164 -5.06 4.41 1.76
C ARG A 164 -5.57 3.23 0.92
N PRO A 165 -4.80 2.74 -0.08
CA PRO A 165 -5.21 1.59 -0.85
C PRO A 165 -5.20 0.32 -0.01
N ARG A 166 -6.24 -0.54 -0.18
CA ARG A 166 -6.38 -1.80 0.53
C ARG A 166 -5.96 -2.97 -0.34
N LEU A 167 -5.04 -3.80 0.15
CA LEU A 167 -4.67 -5.09 -0.44
C LEU A 167 -4.56 -5.02 -1.97
N ILE A 168 -3.50 -4.36 -2.46
CA ILE A 168 -3.28 -4.17 -3.89
C ILE A 168 -2.85 -5.49 -4.52
N TRP A 169 -3.48 -5.86 -5.63
CA TRP A 169 -3.18 -7.07 -6.40
C TRP A 169 -3.28 -6.83 -7.90
N GLY A 170 -2.69 -7.73 -8.70
CA GLY A 170 -2.74 -7.66 -10.16
C GLY A 170 -1.48 -8.20 -10.82
N PRO A 171 -1.34 -8.04 -12.14
CA PRO A 171 -0.13 -8.41 -12.87
C PRO A 171 1.12 -7.72 -12.32
N GLY A 172 2.18 -8.50 -12.10
CA GLY A 172 3.44 -8.00 -11.52
C GLY A 172 3.50 -8.00 -9.99
N ASP A 173 2.46 -8.48 -9.29
CA ASP A 173 2.53 -8.68 -7.85
C ASP A 173 3.56 -9.76 -7.50
N ASN A 174 4.58 -9.37 -6.78
CA ASN A 174 5.69 -10.22 -6.36
C ASN A 174 5.67 -10.55 -4.86
N GLN A 175 4.61 -10.19 -4.14
CA GLN A 175 4.53 -10.37 -2.69
C GLN A 175 3.30 -11.17 -2.24
N LEU A 176 2.10 -10.69 -2.53
CA LEU A 176 0.86 -11.29 -2.05
C LEU A 176 0.55 -12.60 -2.79
N LEU A 177 0.40 -12.52 -4.11
CA LEU A 177 -0.03 -13.65 -4.93
C LEU A 177 0.94 -14.83 -4.91
N PRO A 178 2.29 -14.64 -5.03
CA PRO A 178 3.23 -15.77 -4.93
C PRO A 178 3.16 -16.47 -3.59
N ARG A 179 3.05 -15.72 -2.48
CA ARG A 179 2.96 -16.29 -1.12
C ARG A 179 1.65 -17.05 -0.91
N LEU A 180 0.52 -16.54 -1.43
CA LEU A 180 -0.78 -17.22 -1.37
C LEU A 180 -0.73 -18.53 -2.17
N ALA A 181 -0.26 -18.47 -3.42
CA ALA A 181 -0.17 -19.62 -4.31
C ALA A 181 0.75 -20.72 -3.73
N GLU A 182 1.91 -20.35 -3.21
CA GLU A 182 2.83 -21.29 -2.55
C GLU A 182 2.18 -21.98 -1.35
N ARG A 183 1.55 -21.21 -0.45
CA ARG A 183 0.87 -21.78 0.72
C ARG A 183 -0.32 -22.65 0.35
N ALA A 184 -1.05 -22.32 -0.71
CA ALA A 184 -2.13 -23.14 -1.23
C ALA A 184 -1.60 -24.46 -1.80
N ARG A 185 -0.57 -24.42 -2.66
CA ARG A 185 0.05 -25.61 -3.26
C ARG A 185 0.67 -26.55 -2.22
N THR A 186 1.25 -26.00 -1.16
CA THR A 186 1.82 -26.78 -0.06
C THR A 186 0.78 -27.21 1.00
N GLY A 187 -0.50 -26.91 0.79
CA GLY A 187 -1.58 -27.26 1.71
C GLY A 187 -1.50 -26.56 3.08
N ARG A 188 -0.71 -25.48 3.19
CA ARG A 188 -0.51 -24.72 4.43
C ARG A 188 -1.46 -23.52 4.57
N LEU A 189 -2.16 -23.14 3.49
CA LEU A 189 -3.11 -22.02 3.54
C LEU A 189 -4.36 -22.41 4.33
N ARG A 190 -4.81 -21.51 5.18
CA ARG A 190 -6.04 -21.61 5.95
C ARG A 190 -6.72 -20.24 5.98
N LEU A 191 -8.05 -20.22 5.94
CA LEU A 191 -8.82 -19.03 6.23
C LEU A 191 -8.92 -18.87 7.75
N VAL A 192 -8.78 -17.65 8.24
CA VAL A 192 -8.98 -17.34 9.67
C VAL A 192 -10.45 -17.02 9.89
N GLY A 193 -11.06 -17.63 10.92
CA GLY A 193 -12.49 -17.57 11.11
C GLY A 193 -13.24 -18.48 10.11
N ASP A 194 -14.42 -18.09 9.71
CA ASP A 194 -15.25 -18.80 8.71
C ASP A 194 -15.00 -18.32 7.28
N GLY A 195 -14.29 -17.19 7.12
CA GLY A 195 -14.01 -16.58 5.84
C GLY A 195 -15.18 -15.81 5.21
N HIS A 196 -16.25 -15.54 5.97
CA HIS A 196 -17.42 -14.78 5.50
C HIS A 196 -17.33 -13.28 5.75
N ASN A 197 -16.29 -12.81 6.45
CA ASN A 197 -16.05 -11.39 6.63
C ASN A 197 -15.84 -10.71 5.27
N LEU A 198 -16.54 -9.58 5.06
CA LEU A 198 -16.43 -8.80 3.84
C LEU A 198 -15.12 -8.03 3.81
N VAL A 199 -14.45 -8.09 2.67
CA VAL A 199 -13.24 -7.32 2.39
C VAL A 199 -13.33 -6.69 1.01
N ASP A 200 -12.82 -5.49 0.88
CA ASP A 200 -12.61 -4.88 -0.41
C ASP A 200 -11.11 -4.82 -0.71
N THR A 201 -10.77 -4.92 -1.98
CA THR A 201 -9.39 -4.97 -2.46
C THR A 201 -9.18 -3.95 -3.56
N THR A 202 -7.94 -3.70 -3.94
CA THR A 202 -7.63 -2.72 -4.98
C THR A 202 -6.86 -3.40 -6.11
N TYR A 203 -7.40 -3.38 -7.32
CA TYR A 203 -6.63 -3.78 -8.50
C TYR A 203 -5.52 -2.76 -8.78
N ILE A 204 -4.37 -3.20 -9.26
CA ILE A 204 -3.17 -2.37 -9.41
C ILE A 204 -3.40 -1.09 -10.24
N ASP A 205 -4.12 -1.20 -11.37
CA ASP A 205 -4.39 -0.05 -12.22
C ASP A 205 -5.37 0.92 -11.55
N ASN A 206 -6.32 0.41 -10.74
CA ASN A 206 -7.23 1.23 -9.96
C ASN A 206 -6.47 2.01 -8.86
N ALA A 207 -5.51 1.34 -8.20
CA ALA A 207 -4.64 2.01 -7.24
C ALA A 207 -3.85 3.14 -7.90
N ALA A 208 -3.23 2.88 -9.05
CA ALA A 208 -2.49 3.89 -9.80
C ALA A 208 -3.41 5.03 -10.27
N GLN A 209 -4.59 4.72 -10.81
CA GLN A 209 -5.56 5.71 -11.28
C GLN A 209 -6.01 6.64 -10.15
N ALA A 210 -6.30 6.10 -8.95
CA ALA A 210 -6.65 6.93 -7.80
C ALA A 210 -5.56 7.95 -7.45
N HIS A 211 -4.28 7.56 -7.58
CA HIS A 211 -3.16 8.48 -7.37
C HIS A 211 -3.10 9.57 -8.44
N PHE A 212 -3.42 9.25 -9.69
CA PHE A 212 -3.46 10.23 -10.78
C PHE A 212 -4.62 11.19 -10.63
N ASP A 213 -5.83 10.68 -10.34
CA ASP A 213 -7.01 11.51 -10.14
C ASP A 213 -6.82 12.50 -8.97
N ALA A 214 -6.27 11.98 -7.86
CA ALA A 214 -5.94 12.83 -6.71
C ALA A 214 -4.87 13.87 -7.06
N PHE A 215 -3.84 13.51 -7.82
CA PHE A 215 -2.79 14.44 -8.28
C PHE A 215 -3.33 15.53 -9.19
N ASP A 216 -4.20 15.17 -10.13
CA ASP A 216 -4.81 16.12 -11.09
C ASP A 216 -5.71 17.15 -10.38
N ALA A 217 -6.41 16.73 -9.31
CA ALA A 217 -7.24 17.60 -8.50
C ALA A 217 -6.46 18.38 -7.41
N LEU A 218 -5.21 17.98 -7.09
CA LEU A 218 -4.46 18.49 -5.95
C LEU A 218 -3.89 19.89 -6.23
N ALA A 219 -4.37 20.87 -5.48
CA ALA A 219 -3.86 22.23 -5.45
C ALA A 219 -4.07 22.84 -4.04
N PRO A 220 -3.35 23.90 -3.67
CA PRO A 220 -3.64 24.61 -2.42
C PRO A 220 -5.12 25.02 -2.33
N GLY A 221 -5.79 24.63 -1.25
CA GLY A 221 -7.22 24.89 -1.03
C GLY A 221 -8.20 24.00 -1.81
N ALA A 222 -7.72 23.01 -2.59
CA ALA A 222 -8.58 22.01 -3.21
C ALA A 222 -9.27 21.13 -2.16
N ALA A 223 -10.43 20.54 -2.50
CA ALA A 223 -11.20 19.71 -1.58
C ALA A 223 -10.38 18.52 -1.01
N CYS A 224 -9.49 17.93 -1.81
CA CYS A 224 -8.65 16.82 -1.39
C CYS A 224 -7.38 17.24 -0.64
N ALA A 225 -7.02 18.53 -0.61
CA ALA A 225 -5.80 19.00 0.03
C ALA A 225 -5.87 18.86 1.56
N GLY A 226 -4.85 18.25 2.14
CA GLY A 226 -4.78 17.97 3.58
C GLY A 226 -5.68 16.83 4.06
N SER A 227 -6.23 16.01 3.15
CA SER A 227 -7.18 14.96 3.45
C SER A 227 -6.64 13.57 3.16
N ALA A 228 -7.22 12.55 3.81
CA ALA A 228 -6.92 11.14 3.57
C ALA A 228 -8.15 10.45 2.95
N TYR A 229 -7.91 9.43 2.09
CA TYR A 229 -8.96 8.69 1.40
C TYR A 229 -8.68 7.20 1.40
N PHE A 230 -9.68 6.38 1.72
CA PHE A 230 -9.63 4.96 1.41
C PHE A 230 -9.77 4.75 -0.10
N ILE A 231 -9.01 3.79 -0.62
CA ILE A 231 -9.02 3.42 -2.03
C ILE A 231 -9.19 1.91 -2.16
N SER A 232 -10.23 1.52 -2.89
CA SER A 232 -10.52 0.11 -3.20
C SER A 232 -11.30 0.00 -4.52
N ASN A 233 -11.68 -1.21 -4.89
CA ASN A 233 -12.50 -1.44 -6.08
C ASN A 233 -13.98 -1.03 -5.89
N GLY A 234 -14.45 -0.85 -4.64
CA GLY A 234 -15.88 -0.62 -4.36
C GLY A 234 -16.74 -1.86 -4.63
N ASP A 235 -16.16 -3.05 -4.54
CA ASP A 235 -16.80 -4.34 -4.76
C ASP A 235 -16.44 -5.30 -3.59
N PRO A 236 -17.05 -5.08 -2.39
CA PRO A 236 -16.76 -5.90 -1.23
C PRO A 236 -17.28 -7.33 -1.41
N ARG A 237 -16.38 -8.29 -1.20
CA ARG A 237 -16.64 -9.74 -1.32
C ARG A 237 -16.18 -10.44 -0.04
N THR A 238 -16.64 -11.66 0.20
CA THR A 238 -16.13 -12.42 1.34
C THR A 238 -14.64 -12.71 1.18
N MET A 239 -13.92 -12.80 2.30
CA MET A 239 -12.49 -13.18 2.30
C MET A 239 -12.28 -14.51 1.56
N ARG A 240 -13.19 -15.47 1.73
CA ARG A 240 -13.16 -16.77 1.04
C ARG A 240 -13.26 -16.62 -0.47
N GLU A 241 -14.25 -15.88 -0.96
CA GLU A 241 -14.42 -15.62 -2.40
C GLU A 241 -13.21 -14.91 -2.98
N THR A 242 -12.75 -13.85 -2.32
CA THR A 242 -11.60 -13.06 -2.75
C THR A 242 -10.33 -13.92 -2.87
N ILE A 243 -9.99 -14.67 -1.82
CA ILE A 243 -8.79 -15.52 -1.82
C ILE A 243 -8.90 -16.62 -2.88
N ASN A 244 -10.04 -17.30 -2.98
CA ASN A 244 -10.21 -18.39 -3.93
C ASN A 244 -10.26 -17.92 -5.39
N ALA A 245 -10.83 -16.74 -5.66
CA ALA A 245 -10.79 -16.14 -6.99
C ALA A 245 -9.36 -15.78 -7.42
N LEU A 246 -8.57 -15.18 -6.52
CA LEU A 246 -7.16 -14.87 -6.76
C LEU A 246 -6.33 -16.15 -6.99
N LEU A 247 -6.53 -17.19 -6.16
CA LEU A 247 -5.84 -18.47 -6.32
C LEU A 247 -6.20 -19.13 -7.68
N ALA A 248 -7.47 -19.14 -8.05
CA ALA A 248 -7.91 -19.67 -9.34
C ALA A 248 -7.28 -18.90 -10.51
N ALA A 249 -7.18 -17.58 -10.43
CA ALA A 249 -6.55 -16.76 -11.47
C ALA A 249 -5.07 -17.10 -11.68
N VAL A 250 -4.36 -17.52 -10.63
CA VAL A 250 -2.94 -17.90 -10.71
C VAL A 250 -2.70 -19.42 -10.82
N GLY A 251 -3.75 -20.20 -11.11
CA GLY A 251 -3.66 -21.66 -11.27
C GLY A 251 -3.23 -22.39 -10.00
N ALA A 252 -3.61 -21.88 -8.82
CA ALA A 252 -3.34 -22.52 -7.55
C ALA A 252 -4.62 -23.16 -6.97
N PRO A 253 -4.48 -24.21 -6.11
CA PRO A 253 -5.63 -24.85 -5.47
C PRO A 253 -6.41 -23.87 -4.59
N THR A 254 -7.74 -23.96 -4.60
CA THR A 254 -8.62 -23.22 -3.69
C THR A 254 -8.48 -23.71 -2.25
N VAL A 255 -8.87 -22.87 -1.29
CA VAL A 255 -8.81 -23.17 0.14
C VAL A 255 -10.21 -23.14 0.76
N ASP A 256 -10.57 -24.27 1.41
CA ASP A 256 -11.82 -24.40 2.18
C ASP A 256 -11.56 -24.60 3.67
N ARG A 257 -10.33 -25.00 4.02
CA ARG A 257 -9.95 -25.25 5.41
C ARG A 257 -9.84 -23.93 6.18
N THR A 258 -10.42 -23.91 7.36
CA THR A 258 -10.45 -22.77 8.26
C THR A 258 -9.65 -23.05 9.54
N VAL A 259 -9.31 -21.99 10.25
CA VAL A 259 -8.77 -22.03 11.61
C VAL A 259 -9.54 -21.02 12.47
N PRO A 260 -10.06 -21.39 13.65
CA PRO A 260 -10.72 -20.46 14.55
C PRO A 260 -9.81 -19.28 14.89
N PHE A 261 -10.39 -18.07 14.97
CA PHE A 261 -9.62 -16.84 15.24
C PHE A 261 -8.75 -16.96 16.51
N GLY A 262 -9.34 -17.46 17.64
CA GLY A 262 -8.60 -17.60 18.89
C GLY A 262 -7.35 -18.47 18.76
N LEU A 263 -7.43 -19.58 17.96
CA LEU A 263 -6.28 -20.45 17.69
C LEU A 263 -5.26 -19.75 16.77
N ALA A 264 -5.71 -19.08 15.71
CA ALA A 264 -4.84 -18.32 14.83
C ALA A 264 -4.09 -17.20 15.59
N TYR A 265 -4.80 -16.51 16.47
CA TYR A 265 -4.21 -15.47 17.31
C TYR A 265 -3.17 -16.03 18.31
N ALA A 266 -3.47 -17.16 18.95
CA ALA A 266 -2.53 -17.83 19.84
C ALA A 266 -1.28 -18.33 19.10
N ILE A 267 -1.45 -18.91 17.90
CA ILE A 267 -0.33 -19.29 17.03
C ILE A 267 0.49 -18.05 16.66
N GLY A 268 -0.15 -16.95 16.30
CA GLY A 268 0.52 -15.69 16.01
C GLY A 268 1.37 -15.21 17.18
N ALA A 269 0.81 -15.23 18.41
CA ALA A 269 1.54 -14.85 19.61
C ALA A 269 2.75 -15.75 19.87
N ALA A 270 2.60 -17.07 19.69
CA ALA A 270 3.69 -18.02 19.83
C ALA A 270 4.81 -17.81 18.79
N CYS A 271 4.43 -17.55 17.52
CA CYS A 271 5.38 -17.21 16.47
C CYS A 271 6.13 -15.91 16.80
N GLU A 272 5.44 -14.86 17.22
CA GLU A 272 6.05 -13.58 17.62
C GLU A 272 7.05 -13.78 18.78
N ALA A 273 6.68 -14.57 19.80
CA ALA A 273 7.57 -14.87 20.91
C ALA A 273 8.83 -15.64 20.44
N LEU A 274 8.64 -16.63 19.58
CA LEU A 274 9.75 -17.44 19.05
C LEU A 274 10.72 -16.60 18.21
N TRP A 275 10.21 -15.76 17.29
CA TRP A 275 11.02 -14.85 16.47
C TRP A 275 11.65 -13.71 17.28
N GLY A 276 11.05 -13.33 18.40
CA GLY A 276 11.59 -12.33 19.33
C GLY A 276 12.76 -12.85 20.17
N VAL A 277 12.79 -14.15 20.47
CA VAL A 277 13.85 -14.78 21.31
C VAL A 277 14.95 -15.41 20.46
N LEU A 278 14.59 -16.03 19.35
CA LEU A 278 15.53 -16.72 18.47
C LEU A 278 15.88 -15.86 17.24
N PRO A 279 17.13 -15.87 16.76
CA PRO A 279 17.56 -15.12 15.58
C PRO A 279 17.07 -15.79 14.27
N LEU A 280 15.76 -16.02 14.16
CA LEU A 280 15.17 -16.65 12.98
C LEU A 280 15.13 -15.66 11.81
N LYS A 281 15.45 -16.16 10.61
CA LYS A 281 15.42 -15.34 9.39
C LYS A 281 13.98 -15.17 8.89
N GLY A 282 13.70 -14.01 8.30
CA GLY A 282 12.42 -13.68 7.67
C GLY A 282 11.32 -13.31 8.67
N GLU A 283 10.10 -13.23 8.17
CA GLU A 283 8.91 -12.90 8.96
C GLU A 283 8.28 -14.17 9.56
N PRO A 284 7.66 -14.08 10.75
CA PRO A 284 6.83 -15.16 11.28
C PRO A 284 5.75 -15.57 10.27
N PRO A 285 5.41 -16.87 10.19
CA PRO A 285 4.37 -17.34 9.27
C PRO A 285 2.99 -16.75 9.58
N LEU A 286 2.75 -16.32 10.80
CA LEU A 286 1.56 -15.64 11.27
C LEU A 286 1.93 -14.72 12.44
N THR A 287 1.28 -13.53 12.49
CA THR A 287 1.36 -12.61 13.64
C THR A 287 -0.05 -12.36 14.16
N ARG A 288 -0.16 -11.85 15.40
CA ARG A 288 -1.46 -11.44 15.95
C ARG A 288 -2.13 -10.38 15.08
N PHE A 289 -1.34 -9.43 14.59
CA PHE A 289 -1.82 -8.41 13.65
C PHE A 289 -2.40 -9.01 12.36
N LEU A 290 -1.73 -9.98 11.75
CA LEU A 290 -2.25 -10.66 10.55
C LEU A 290 -3.52 -11.45 10.86
N ALA A 291 -3.59 -12.15 12.02
CA ALA A 291 -4.78 -12.88 12.41
C ALA A 291 -6.00 -11.94 12.56
N GLU A 292 -5.80 -10.77 13.18
CA GLU A 292 -6.84 -9.73 13.29
C GLU A 292 -7.26 -9.21 11.90
N GLN A 293 -6.31 -8.89 11.02
CA GLN A 293 -6.58 -8.37 9.67
C GLN A 293 -7.34 -9.36 8.79
N LEU A 294 -7.13 -10.66 8.96
CA LEU A 294 -7.74 -11.72 8.15
C LEU A 294 -9.18 -12.04 8.56
N VAL A 295 -9.55 -11.78 9.82
CA VAL A 295 -10.90 -12.09 10.32
C VAL A 295 -11.83 -10.89 10.34
N THR A 296 -11.28 -9.67 10.34
CA THR A 296 -12.07 -8.44 10.51
C THR A 296 -12.61 -7.96 9.17
N PRO A 297 -13.92 -7.60 9.08
CA PRO A 297 -14.46 -6.96 7.88
C PRO A 297 -13.78 -5.62 7.60
N HIS A 298 -13.42 -5.39 6.33
CA HIS A 298 -12.79 -4.14 5.88
C HIS A 298 -13.27 -3.80 4.46
N TRP A 299 -14.25 -2.95 4.35
CA TRP A 299 -14.69 -2.34 3.10
C TRP A 299 -15.08 -0.89 3.36
N TYR A 300 -14.98 -0.03 2.35
CA TYR A 300 -14.91 1.41 2.56
C TYR A 300 -15.88 2.17 1.68
N ASP A 301 -16.32 3.35 2.13
CA ASP A 301 -17.01 4.29 1.28
C ASP A 301 -16.02 5.04 0.36
N MET A 302 -16.21 4.89 -0.94
CA MET A 302 -15.45 5.63 -1.97
C MET A 302 -16.12 6.96 -2.35
N GLY A 303 -17.23 7.32 -1.73
CA GLY A 303 -17.97 8.57 -1.96
C GLY A 303 -17.09 9.81 -1.82
N PRO A 304 -16.30 9.95 -0.74
CA PRO A 304 -15.38 11.09 -0.59
C PRO A 304 -14.37 11.21 -1.73
N ALA A 305 -13.74 10.10 -2.15
CA ALA A 305 -12.78 10.12 -3.26
C ALA A 305 -13.43 10.47 -4.60
N ARG A 306 -14.65 9.98 -4.84
CA ARG A 306 -15.43 10.32 -6.03
C ARG A 306 -15.81 11.80 -6.05
N ARG A 307 -16.25 12.35 -4.91
CA ARG A 307 -16.68 13.74 -4.79
C ARG A 307 -15.52 14.72 -4.97
N ASP A 308 -14.37 14.45 -4.34
CA ASP A 308 -13.30 15.42 -4.18
C ASP A 308 -12.28 15.39 -5.33
N PHE A 309 -12.11 14.24 -6.00
CA PHE A 309 -11.20 14.11 -7.15
C PHE A 309 -11.68 13.13 -8.24
N GLY A 310 -12.96 12.80 -8.25
CA GLY A 310 -13.58 12.07 -9.37
C GLY A 310 -13.21 10.59 -9.46
N TYR A 311 -12.61 9.99 -8.44
CA TYR A 311 -12.16 8.59 -8.52
C TYR A 311 -13.31 7.62 -8.73
N VAL A 312 -13.23 6.87 -9.81
CA VAL A 312 -14.07 5.70 -10.12
C VAL A 312 -13.14 4.58 -10.57
N PRO A 313 -13.16 3.42 -9.92
CA PRO A 313 -12.31 2.29 -10.32
C PRO A 313 -12.56 1.89 -11.79
N PRO A 314 -11.57 2.03 -12.69
CA PRO A 314 -11.78 1.72 -14.12
C PRO A 314 -11.85 0.22 -14.41
N VAL A 315 -11.33 -0.64 -13.54
CA VAL A 315 -11.26 -2.09 -13.73
C VAL A 315 -12.04 -2.80 -12.63
N GLY A 316 -13.09 -3.52 -13.00
CA GLY A 316 -13.84 -4.37 -12.09
C GLY A 316 -13.04 -5.58 -11.60
N PHE A 317 -13.49 -6.22 -10.52
CA PHE A 317 -12.79 -7.35 -9.91
C PHE A 317 -12.60 -8.51 -10.90
N ASP A 318 -13.66 -8.91 -11.61
CA ASP A 318 -13.62 -10.06 -12.54
C ASP A 318 -12.76 -9.76 -13.78
N GLU A 319 -12.77 -8.53 -14.28
CA GLU A 319 -11.86 -8.08 -15.35
C GLU A 319 -10.40 -8.10 -14.87
N GLY A 320 -10.13 -7.61 -13.66
CA GLY A 320 -8.82 -7.69 -13.06
C GLY A 320 -8.30 -9.13 -12.93
N LEU A 321 -9.17 -10.08 -12.55
CA LEU A 321 -8.83 -11.51 -12.51
C LEU A 321 -8.51 -12.08 -13.91
N ALA A 322 -9.24 -11.66 -14.94
CA ALA A 322 -8.97 -12.07 -16.32
C ALA A 322 -7.58 -11.58 -16.77
N ARG A 323 -7.28 -10.28 -16.56
CA ARG A 323 -5.96 -9.69 -16.86
C ARG A 323 -4.83 -10.34 -16.05
N LEU A 324 -5.09 -10.67 -14.78
CA LEU A 324 -4.12 -11.38 -13.95
C LEU A 324 -3.82 -12.77 -14.52
N ARG A 325 -4.85 -13.53 -14.94
CA ARG A 325 -4.69 -14.87 -15.51
C ARG A 325 -3.87 -14.87 -16.79
N GLU A 326 -4.09 -13.88 -17.66
CA GLU A 326 -3.32 -13.71 -18.91
C GLU A 326 -1.86 -13.39 -18.67
N ALA A 327 -1.58 -12.57 -17.65
CA ALA A 327 -0.24 -12.09 -17.36
C ALA A 327 0.53 -12.97 -16.36
N TRP A 328 -0.14 -13.95 -15.74
CA TRP A 328 0.49 -14.78 -14.72
C TRP A 328 1.39 -15.83 -15.36
N HIS A 329 2.69 -15.66 -15.17
CA HIS A 329 3.69 -16.68 -15.48
C HIS A 329 4.25 -17.19 -14.14
N PRO A 330 4.01 -18.46 -13.77
CA PRO A 330 4.60 -19.00 -12.54
C PRO A 330 6.12 -18.90 -12.64
N THR A 331 6.73 -18.24 -11.65
CA THR A 331 8.20 -18.29 -11.51
C THR A 331 8.59 -19.74 -11.28
N PRO A 332 9.60 -20.30 -12.01
CA PRO A 332 10.02 -21.68 -11.90
C PRO A 332 10.52 -22.03 -10.51
#